data_8bf53c36c3f8d221400d39d772a154b3
#
_entry.id   8bf53c36c3f8d221400d39d772a154b3
#
_cell.length_a   1.000
_cell.length_b   1.000
_cell.length_c   1.000
_cell.angle_alpha   90.00
_cell.angle_beta   90.00
_cell.angle_gamma   90.00
#
_symmetry.space_group_name_H-M   'P 1'
#
loop_
_entity.id
_entity.type
_entity.pdbx_description
1 polymer ?
#
loop_
_entity_poly.entity_id
_entity_poly.type
_entity_poly.pdbx_seq_one_letter_code
_entity_poly.pdbx_strand_id
1 'polypeptide(L)'
;MDLMALVIYKGVTRRVLLPISSEELAERFGYEGQEIEVAFDSIEGLPDLDCERLTLDIANELAEDLEDVDEDIVLSFIESESSDPKVLAITEFDDCSLYPDLATDRELGEYLVEDMGVELSREQLERYLDYEKYGPDVRLEEGGSFVDRGYFVSR
;
A
#
# COMPACT_ATOMS: atom_id res chain seq x y z
N MET A 1 -5.91 -13.17 0.00
CA MET A 1 -7.13 -12.51 -0.53
C MET A 1 -7.73 -13.37 -1.63
N ASP A 2 -8.94 -13.85 -1.44
CA ASP A 2 -9.64 -14.62 -2.48
C ASP A 2 -10.28 -13.68 -3.50
N LEU A 3 -10.13 -13.98 -4.79
CA LEU A 3 -10.70 -13.16 -5.85
C LEU A 3 -11.95 -13.80 -6.43
N MET A 4 -13.05 -13.07 -6.35
CA MET A 4 -14.32 -13.43 -6.96
C MET A 4 -14.61 -12.46 -8.10
N ALA A 5 -14.78 -12.98 -9.30
CA ALA A 5 -15.00 -12.18 -10.49
C ALA A 5 -16.44 -12.27 -11.00
N LEU A 6 -16.95 -11.17 -11.53
CA LEU A 6 -18.13 -11.14 -12.36
C LEU A 6 -17.67 -11.16 -13.82
N VAL A 7 -18.00 -12.22 -14.54
CA VAL A 7 -17.64 -12.42 -15.94
C VAL A 7 -18.87 -12.45 -16.84
N ILE A 8 -18.70 -11.98 -18.07
CA ILE A 8 -19.79 -11.82 -19.03
C ILE A 8 -19.45 -12.56 -20.31
N TYR A 9 -20.41 -13.35 -20.80
CA TYR A 9 -20.35 -14.00 -22.09
C TYR A 9 -21.73 -13.95 -22.76
N LYS A 10 -21.81 -13.41 -23.97
CA LYS A 10 -23.08 -13.26 -24.74
C LYS A 10 -24.23 -12.66 -23.92
N GLY A 11 -23.92 -11.62 -23.14
CA GLY A 11 -24.90 -10.92 -22.31
C GLY A 11 -25.32 -11.63 -21.02
N VAL A 12 -24.72 -12.78 -20.72
CA VAL A 12 -24.97 -13.53 -19.48
C VAL A 12 -23.81 -13.29 -18.52
N THR A 13 -24.12 -12.88 -17.28
CA THR A 13 -23.14 -12.65 -16.21
C THR A 13 -23.11 -13.85 -15.27
N ARG A 14 -21.91 -14.28 -14.91
CA ARG A 14 -21.66 -15.31 -13.89
C ARG A 14 -20.63 -14.84 -12.88
N ARG A 15 -20.83 -15.22 -11.65
CA ARG A 15 -19.90 -15.01 -10.54
C ARG A 15 -19.02 -16.24 -10.42
N VAL A 16 -17.70 -16.08 -10.54
CA VAL A 16 -16.75 -17.19 -10.50
C VAL A 16 -15.61 -16.92 -9.53
N LEU A 17 -15.21 -17.95 -8.80
CA LEU A 17 -14.03 -17.90 -7.94
C LEU A 17 -12.76 -18.14 -8.79
N LEU A 18 -11.78 -17.26 -8.66
CA LEU A 18 -10.50 -17.39 -9.34
C LEU A 18 -9.48 -18.10 -8.41
N PRO A 19 -8.51 -18.86 -8.93
CA PRO A 19 -8.36 -19.19 -10.35
C PRO A 19 -9.38 -20.20 -10.85
N ILE A 20 -9.69 -20.13 -12.13
CA ILE A 20 -10.61 -21.04 -12.80
C ILE A 20 -10.04 -21.46 -14.16
N SER A 21 -10.15 -22.74 -14.51
CA SER A 21 -9.70 -23.21 -15.81
C SER A 21 -10.65 -22.77 -16.93
N SER A 22 -10.14 -22.71 -18.16
CA SER A 22 -10.97 -22.37 -19.33
C SER A 22 -12.11 -23.38 -19.54
N GLU A 23 -11.86 -24.66 -19.27
CA GLU A 23 -12.89 -25.71 -19.36
C GLU A 23 -14.02 -25.51 -18.33
N GLU A 24 -13.66 -25.23 -17.08
CA GLU A 24 -14.66 -24.99 -16.02
C GLU A 24 -15.44 -23.69 -16.28
N LEU A 25 -14.76 -22.67 -16.78
CA LEU A 25 -15.40 -21.42 -17.15
C LEU A 25 -16.45 -21.63 -18.26
N ALA A 26 -16.13 -22.42 -19.29
CA ALA A 26 -17.07 -22.76 -20.34
C ALA A 26 -18.28 -23.53 -19.80
N GLU A 27 -18.07 -24.47 -18.89
CA GLU A 27 -19.15 -25.22 -18.22
C GLU A 27 -20.10 -24.30 -17.46
N ARG A 28 -19.55 -23.28 -16.78
CA ARG A 28 -20.35 -22.29 -16.02
C ARG A 28 -21.32 -21.50 -16.91
N PHE A 29 -21.00 -21.36 -18.20
CA PHE A 29 -21.87 -20.69 -19.19
C PHE A 29 -22.70 -21.67 -20.04
N GLY A 30 -22.56 -22.99 -19.82
CA GLY A 30 -23.31 -24.01 -20.56
C GLY A 30 -22.68 -24.36 -21.92
N TYR A 31 -21.39 -24.08 -22.12
CA TYR A 31 -20.65 -24.36 -23.34
C TYR A 31 -19.56 -25.41 -23.12
N GLU A 32 -19.92 -26.51 -22.46
CA GLU A 32 -19.02 -27.61 -22.14
C GLU A 32 -18.26 -28.11 -23.39
N GLY A 33 -16.93 -28.27 -23.27
CA GLY A 33 -16.07 -28.74 -24.34
C GLY A 33 -15.75 -27.68 -25.41
N GLN A 34 -16.16 -26.43 -25.22
CA GLN A 34 -15.87 -25.33 -26.13
C GLN A 34 -14.93 -24.31 -25.46
N GLU A 35 -14.11 -23.62 -26.25
CA GLU A 35 -13.36 -22.45 -25.78
C GLU A 35 -14.25 -21.21 -25.91
N ILE A 36 -14.38 -20.48 -24.80
CA ILE A 36 -15.08 -19.19 -24.78
C ILE A 36 -14.14 -18.10 -24.28
N GLU A 37 -14.30 -16.91 -24.84
CA GLU A 37 -13.61 -15.70 -24.42
C GLU A 37 -14.58 -14.81 -23.67
N VAL A 38 -14.35 -14.64 -22.36
CA VAL A 38 -15.24 -13.85 -21.50
C VAL A 38 -14.71 -12.43 -21.29
N ALA A 39 -15.60 -11.49 -21.02
CA ALA A 39 -15.25 -10.18 -20.52
C ALA A 39 -15.34 -10.17 -19.00
N PHE A 40 -14.43 -9.46 -18.35
CA PHE A 40 -14.45 -9.25 -16.91
C PHE A 40 -15.16 -7.92 -16.61
N ASP A 41 -16.27 -8.00 -15.91
CA ASP A 41 -17.02 -6.82 -15.49
C ASP A 41 -16.39 -6.18 -14.25
N SER A 42 -16.13 -7.00 -13.22
CA SER A 42 -15.55 -6.54 -11.96
C SER A 42 -14.90 -7.69 -11.20
N ILE A 43 -14.03 -7.32 -10.27
CA ILE A 43 -13.51 -8.20 -9.22
C ILE A 43 -14.05 -7.70 -7.89
N GLU A 44 -14.74 -8.56 -7.15
CA GLU A 44 -15.28 -8.20 -5.84
C GLU A 44 -14.14 -7.82 -4.88
N GLY A 45 -14.30 -6.72 -4.16
CA GLY A 45 -13.29 -6.19 -3.25
C GLY A 45 -12.24 -5.30 -3.92
N LEU A 46 -12.17 -5.25 -5.26
CA LEU A 46 -11.25 -4.39 -6.02
C LEU A 46 -12.02 -3.50 -7.02
N PRO A 47 -12.85 -2.55 -6.54
CA PRO A 47 -13.75 -1.79 -7.41
C PRO A 47 -13.04 -0.90 -8.44
N ASP A 48 -11.83 -0.47 -8.14
CA ASP A 48 -11.06 0.45 -8.99
C ASP A 48 -10.10 -0.26 -9.95
N LEU A 49 -10.04 -1.60 -9.91
CA LEU A 49 -9.21 -2.37 -10.83
C LEU A 49 -9.72 -2.20 -12.27
N ASP A 50 -8.80 -1.96 -13.20
CA ASP A 50 -9.12 -1.84 -14.62
C ASP A 50 -9.39 -3.22 -15.24
N CYS A 51 -10.64 -3.66 -15.15
CA CYS A 51 -11.09 -4.96 -15.66
C CYS A 51 -11.12 -5.07 -17.17
N GLU A 52 -11.08 -3.95 -17.91
CA GLU A 52 -11.01 -3.96 -19.39
C GLU A 52 -9.69 -4.59 -19.89
N ARG A 53 -8.66 -4.54 -19.05
CA ARG A 53 -7.34 -5.12 -19.34
C ARG A 53 -7.16 -6.55 -18.86
N LEU A 54 -8.18 -7.12 -18.22
CA LEU A 54 -8.12 -8.50 -17.74
C LEU A 54 -8.35 -9.51 -18.85
N THR A 55 -7.51 -10.53 -18.85
CA THR A 55 -7.70 -11.80 -19.54
C THR A 55 -7.80 -12.91 -18.50
N LEU A 56 -8.28 -14.10 -18.90
CA LEU A 56 -8.35 -15.23 -17.98
C LEU A 56 -6.99 -15.57 -17.37
N ASP A 57 -5.93 -15.55 -18.18
CA ASP A 57 -4.56 -15.85 -17.74
C ASP A 57 -4.09 -14.84 -16.68
N ILE A 58 -4.29 -13.54 -16.92
CA ILE A 58 -3.91 -12.49 -15.98
C ILE A 58 -4.74 -12.58 -14.70
N ALA A 59 -6.05 -12.82 -14.82
CA ALA A 59 -6.94 -12.94 -13.67
C ALA A 59 -6.55 -14.13 -12.78
N ASN A 60 -6.20 -15.26 -13.37
CA ASN A 60 -5.74 -16.44 -12.64
C ASN A 60 -4.38 -16.21 -11.98
N GLU A 61 -3.46 -15.56 -12.67
CA GLU A 61 -2.16 -15.15 -12.11
C GLU A 61 -2.32 -14.24 -10.90
N LEU A 62 -3.17 -13.23 -11.02
CA LEU A 62 -3.50 -12.34 -9.88
C LEU A 62 -4.07 -13.10 -8.70
N ALA A 63 -4.98 -14.04 -8.95
CA ALA A 63 -5.59 -14.83 -7.88
C ALA A 63 -4.56 -15.66 -7.11
N GLU A 64 -3.58 -16.21 -7.81
CA GLU A 64 -2.47 -16.95 -7.20
C GLU A 64 -1.52 -16.02 -6.43
N ASP A 65 -1.12 -14.91 -7.05
CA ASP A 65 -0.15 -13.96 -6.47
C ASP A 65 -0.72 -13.21 -5.25
N LEU A 66 -2.02 -12.95 -5.23
CA LEU A 66 -2.68 -12.22 -4.14
C LEU A 66 -3.26 -13.10 -3.04
N GLU A 67 -3.13 -14.42 -3.14
CA GLU A 67 -3.73 -15.36 -2.18
C GLU A 67 -3.37 -15.03 -0.72
N ASP A 68 -2.11 -14.76 -0.47
CA ASP A 68 -1.57 -14.47 0.87
C ASP A 68 -1.33 -12.99 1.14
N VAL A 69 -1.80 -12.10 0.26
CA VAL A 69 -1.62 -10.64 0.40
C VAL A 69 -2.82 -10.02 1.12
N ASP A 70 -2.54 -9.11 2.04
CA ASP A 70 -3.56 -8.34 2.75
C ASP A 70 -4.35 -7.44 1.79
N GLU A 71 -5.67 -7.47 1.90
CA GLU A 71 -6.57 -6.70 1.03
C GLU A 71 -6.30 -5.21 1.09
N ASP A 72 -6.02 -4.67 2.28
CA ASP A 72 -5.75 -3.23 2.45
C ASP A 72 -4.47 -2.79 1.74
N ILE A 73 -3.48 -3.66 1.64
CA ILE A 73 -2.25 -3.40 0.88
C ILE A 73 -2.56 -3.34 -0.62
N VAL A 74 -3.36 -4.29 -1.13
CA VAL A 74 -3.75 -4.31 -2.54
C VAL A 74 -4.56 -3.08 -2.92
N LEU A 75 -5.55 -2.73 -2.10
CA LEU A 75 -6.38 -1.52 -2.30
C LEU A 75 -5.54 -0.24 -2.28
N SER A 76 -4.58 -0.15 -1.35
CA SER A 76 -3.68 0.99 -1.25
C SER A 76 -2.76 1.11 -2.46
N PHE A 77 -2.29 -0.01 -2.99
CA PHE A 77 -1.49 -0.04 -4.21
C PHE A 77 -2.29 0.48 -5.42
N ILE A 78 -3.53 0.01 -5.58
CA ILE A 78 -4.41 0.45 -6.67
C ILE A 78 -4.69 1.95 -6.58
N GLU A 79 -4.91 2.47 -5.38
CA GLU A 79 -5.16 3.89 -5.16
C GLU A 79 -3.93 4.77 -5.47
N SER A 80 -2.73 4.33 -5.07
CA SER A 80 -1.53 5.17 -5.10
C SER A 80 -0.62 4.95 -6.31
N GLU A 81 -0.59 3.73 -6.87
CA GLU A 81 0.38 3.35 -7.90
C GLU A 81 -0.27 3.04 -9.24
N SER A 82 -1.08 1.99 -9.33
CA SER A 82 -1.68 1.58 -10.59
C SER A 82 -2.91 0.70 -10.39
N SER A 83 -3.91 0.90 -11.25
CA SER A 83 -5.09 0.04 -11.36
C SER A 83 -4.96 -1.00 -12.49
N ASP A 84 -3.82 -1.05 -13.18
CA ASP A 84 -3.58 -2.00 -14.26
C ASP A 84 -3.29 -3.39 -13.69
N PRO A 85 -4.10 -4.41 -14.00
CA PRO A 85 -3.90 -5.77 -13.49
C PRO A 85 -2.54 -6.38 -13.88
N LYS A 86 -1.95 -5.97 -15.00
CA LYS A 86 -0.61 -6.44 -15.40
C LYS A 86 0.47 -5.90 -14.47
N VAL A 87 0.31 -4.67 -13.98
CA VAL A 87 1.25 -4.07 -13.02
C VAL A 87 1.11 -4.77 -11.68
N LEU A 88 -0.11 -5.06 -11.23
CA LEU A 88 -0.33 -5.80 -10.01
C LEU A 88 0.30 -7.21 -10.07
N ALA A 89 0.17 -7.89 -11.20
CA ALA A 89 0.69 -9.26 -11.38
C ALA A 89 2.21 -9.36 -11.27
N ILE A 90 2.96 -8.29 -11.57
CA ILE A 90 4.42 -8.25 -11.47
C ILE A 90 4.94 -7.57 -10.20
N THR A 91 4.06 -7.14 -9.31
CA THR A 91 4.42 -6.41 -8.09
C THR A 91 4.76 -7.39 -6.96
N GLU A 92 5.90 -7.16 -6.31
CA GLU A 92 6.30 -7.88 -5.10
C GLU A 92 5.64 -7.22 -3.89
N PHE A 93 4.45 -7.68 -3.51
CA PHE A 93 3.68 -7.09 -2.41
C PHE A 93 4.34 -7.26 -1.04
N ASP A 94 5.26 -8.21 -0.89
CA ASP A 94 6.07 -8.37 0.33
C ASP A 94 6.96 -7.15 0.61
N ASP A 95 7.29 -6.38 -0.43
CA ASP A 95 8.05 -5.13 -0.31
C ASP A 95 7.16 -3.92 0.02
N CYS A 96 5.85 -4.10 0.02
CA CYS A 96 4.89 -3.05 0.34
C CYS A 96 4.57 -3.02 1.84
N SER A 97 4.43 -1.82 2.39
CA SER A 97 4.06 -1.62 3.78
C SER A 97 2.95 -0.57 3.88
N LEU A 98 2.00 -0.83 4.74
CA LEU A 98 0.91 0.10 5.04
C LEU A 98 0.94 0.44 6.54
N TYR A 99 0.90 1.73 6.84
CA TYR A 99 0.86 2.25 8.22
C TYR A 99 -0.49 2.95 8.43
N PRO A 100 -1.53 2.22 8.85
CA PRO A 100 -2.90 2.75 8.87
C PRO A 100 -3.12 3.92 9.83
N ASP A 101 -2.26 4.07 10.84
CA ASP A 101 -2.35 5.13 11.84
C ASP A 101 -1.63 6.44 11.44
N LEU A 102 -0.89 6.41 10.32
CA LEU A 102 -0.14 7.56 9.82
C LEU A 102 -0.88 8.21 8.65
N ALA A 103 -1.52 9.35 8.89
CA ALA A 103 -2.32 10.05 7.89
C ALA A 103 -1.73 11.39 7.45
N THR A 104 -0.73 11.93 8.14
CA THR A 104 -0.13 13.23 7.88
C THR A 104 1.40 13.17 7.91
N ASP A 105 2.05 14.15 7.29
CA ASP A 105 3.50 14.32 7.33
C ASP A 105 4.02 14.46 8.77
N ARG A 106 3.27 15.14 9.62
CA ARG A 106 3.61 15.30 11.02
C ARG A 106 3.63 13.96 11.75
N GLU A 107 2.58 13.16 11.57
CA GLU A 107 2.48 11.83 12.18
C GLU A 107 3.60 10.89 11.69
N LEU A 108 3.94 10.97 10.40
CA LEU A 108 5.06 10.21 9.84
C LEU A 108 6.39 10.63 10.51
N GLY A 109 6.63 11.94 10.65
CA GLY A 109 7.83 12.46 11.30
C GLY A 109 7.91 12.06 12.77
N GLU A 110 6.82 12.16 13.51
CA GLU A 110 6.72 11.72 14.91
C GLU A 110 7.02 10.22 15.05
N TYR A 111 6.44 9.40 14.19
CA TYR A 111 6.68 7.95 14.18
C TYR A 111 8.15 7.61 13.96
N LEU A 112 8.80 8.24 12.98
CA LEU A 112 10.21 7.98 12.68
C LEU A 112 11.13 8.36 13.82
N VAL A 113 10.88 9.49 14.48
CA VAL A 113 11.72 10.00 15.57
C VAL A 113 11.43 9.30 16.90
N GLU A 114 10.14 9.18 17.26
CA GLU A 114 9.72 8.70 18.57
C GLU A 114 9.67 7.16 18.66
N ASP A 115 9.10 6.50 17.66
CA ASP A 115 8.87 5.05 17.69
C ASP A 115 10.04 4.28 17.07
N MET A 116 10.57 4.74 15.95
CA MET A 116 11.67 4.08 15.24
C MET A 116 13.05 4.50 15.75
N GLY A 117 13.13 5.60 16.51
CA GLY A 117 14.39 6.09 17.06
C GLY A 117 15.41 6.47 16.00
N VAL A 118 14.98 7.04 14.90
CA VAL A 118 15.87 7.46 13.79
C VAL A 118 16.87 8.48 14.30
N GLU A 119 18.16 8.18 14.12
CA GLU A 119 19.24 9.13 14.39
C GLU A 119 19.35 10.14 13.26
N LEU A 120 19.32 11.43 13.60
CA LEU A 120 19.46 12.50 12.64
C LEU A 120 20.93 12.86 12.44
N SER A 121 21.36 12.97 11.19
CA SER A 121 22.70 13.47 10.84
C SER A 121 22.83 14.95 11.24
N ARG A 122 24.07 15.43 11.33
CA ARG A 122 24.33 16.85 11.60
C ARG A 122 23.64 17.76 10.57
N GLU A 123 23.67 17.41 9.30
CA GLU A 123 23.03 18.18 8.23
C GLU A 123 21.52 18.21 8.40
N GLN A 124 20.89 17.11 8.81
CA GLN A 124 19.46 17.03 9.09
C GLN A 124 19.11 17.88 10.31
N LEU A 125 19.91 17.82 11.38
CA LEU A 125 19.71 18.66 12.58
C LEU A 125 19.80 20.15 12.23
N GLU A 126 20.78 20.56 11.42
CA GLU A 126 20.91 21.95 10.97
C GLU A 126 19.71 22.43 10.15
N ARG A 127 19.07 21.51 9.40
CA ARG A 127 17.92 21.81 8.55
C ARG A 127 16.61 21.89 9.32
N TYR A 128 16.38 21.00 10.29
CA TYR A 128 15.08 20.82 10.93
C TYR A 128 15.00 21.28 12.38
N LEU A 129 16.15 21.44 13.07
CA LEU A 129 16.16 21.89 14.45
C LEU A 129 16.24 23.42 14.53
N ASP A 130 15.34 24.02 15.29
CA ASP A 130 15.39 25.44 15.64
C ASP A 130 16.28 25.65 16.86
N TYR A 131 17.51 26.02 16.64
CA TYR A 131 18.51 26.23 17.71
C TYR A 131 18.15 27.38 18.66
N GLU A 132 17.44 28.39 18.16
CA GLU A 132 17.00 29.53 18.99
C GLU A 132 15.90 29.16 19.96
N LYS A 133 15.13 28.10 19.66
CA LYS A 133 14.13 27.54 20.58
C LYS A 133 14.73 26.46 21.48
N TYR A 134 15.59 25.62 20.94
CA TYR A 134 16.18 24.50 21.67
C TYR A 134 17.12 24.97 22.78
N GLY A 135 17.99 25.95 22.49
CA GLY A 135 18.97 26.48 23.44
C GLY A 135 18.36 26.99 24.74
N PRO A 136 17.35 27.90 24.68
CA PRO A 136 16.69 28.40 25.89
C PRO A 136 16.01 27.32 26.72
N ASP A 137 15.41 26.30 26.09
CA ASP A 137 14.77 25.19 26.81
C ASP A 137 15.81 24.40 27.61
N VAL A 138 16.97 24.07 27.00
CA VAL A 138 18.08 23.41 27.68
C VAL A 138 18.62 24.25 28.83
N ARG A 139 18.83 25.57 28.59
CA ARG A 139 19.32 26.49 29.62
C ARG A 139 18.40 26.55 30.83
N LEU A 140 17.10 26.64 30.61
CA LEU A 140 16.11 26.65 31.69
C LEU A 140 16.05 25.33 32.47
N GLU A 141 16.16 24.21 31.75
CA GLU A 141 16.15 22.87 32.34
C GLU A 141 17.40 22.63 33.21
N GLU A 142 18.57 23.06 32.76
CA GLU A 142 19.85 22.94 33.49
C GLU A 142 20.02 23.99 34.58
N GLY A 143 19.25 25.05 34.57
CA GLY A 143 19.47 26.20 35.49
C GLY A 143 20.72 26.99 35.13
N GLY A 144 21.15 26.99 33.86
CA GLY A 144 22.33 27.67 33.41
C GLY A 144 22.12 29.17 33.15
N SER A 145 23.21 29.90 32.98
CA SER A 145 23.21 31.33 32.70
C SER A 145 24.35 31.76 31.80
N PHE A 146 24.07 32.76 30.92
CA PHE A 146 25.14 33.41 30.20
C PHE A 146 25.81 34.45 31.07
N VAL A 147 27.13 34.36 31.15
CA VAL A 147 27.99 35.27 31.89
C VAL A 147 29.02 35.86 30.93
N ASP A 148 29.83 36.87 31.40
CA ASP A 148 30.80 37.52 30.51
C ASP A 148 31.80 36.56 29.86
N ARG A 149 32.08 35.42 30.52
CA ARG A 149 33.07 34.41 30.04
C ARG A 149 32.41 33.29 29.22
N GLY A 150 31.09 33.25 29.09
CA GLY A 150 30.38 32.23 28.34
C GLY A 150 29.13 31.69 29.04
N TYR A 151 28.82 30.47 28.80
CA TYR A 151 27.70 29.78 29.43
C TYR A 151 28.15 29.04 30.70
N PHE A 152 27.48 29.31 31.78
CA PHE A 152 27.82 28.74 33.11
C PHE A 152 26.66 27.91 33.65
N VAL A 153 26.99 26.70 34.13
CA VAL A 153 26.06 25.79 34.83
C VAL A 153 26.73 25.29 36.10
N SER A 154 25.97 25.36 37.19
CA SER A 154 26.39 24.75 38.47
C SER A 154 25.58 23.48 38.70
N ARG A 155 26.22 22.35 38.70
CA ARG A 155 25.59 21.03 38.90
C ARG A 155 25.91 20.43 40.26
#